data_c46ec8c4c4350e993848faf254ff0764
#
_entry.id   c46ec8c4c4350e993848faf254ff0764
#
_cell.length_a   1.000
_cell.length_b   1.000
_cell.length_c   1.000
_cell.angle_alpha   90.00
_cell.angle_beta   90.00
_cell.angle_gamma   90.00
#
_symmetry.space_group_name_H-M   'P 1'
#
loop_
_entity.id
_entity.type
_entity.pdbx_description
1 polymer ?
#
loop_
_entity_poly.entity_id
_entity_poly.type
_entity_poly.pdbx_seq_one_letter_code
_entity_poly.pdbx_strand_id
1 'polypeptide(L)'
;EYGIAMFFFPQTKEKYEKAMQTFEEVLKEEHLEFLGWREVPVDPDVLGTKALDSMPHIMQAFIKKPDDCEKGLEFDRKLYIARMVFEKRDSETYVVSCSSRTIVYKGMFLVKQLRLFYHDLNSPDYHSAIGIVHSRFSTNTNPSWQRSHPNRMMVHNGEINTITGNVDKMLSRENILHCKALDDRMKDIFPMLDVRGSDSARLDNTLEFMTMSGMDLPLAVMMTIPEPWQHIPTMSREKRAFYQYYATMMEPWDGPASIIFSDGDIMGAVLDRNGLRPSRYYVTDDGCLILSSEVGALDDIPAEKIVKKERLHPGKMLLVDTVKGKLIDDETIKNFYAKRQPYGEWLDHNLFSLSELKVPNKRPFRHGGKELLRLQRAFGYTYESLYHVMVPMALNGGEPTSAMGADTPIPAMSKKNPPLFDYFKQMFAQVTNPPIDSIRESVITDTTVYLGVSGNILEEDERNCRVLKVNNPILTNLDMMKIRGMDIDGLKTADISMLYTKDVSLHDAIENLYQQAEEAHAKGATILI
;
A
#
# COMPACT_ATOMS: atom_id res chain seq x y z
N GLU A 1 9.61 -28.15 -16.05
CA GLU A 1 9.49 -26.91 -15.26
C GLU A 1 8.51 -27.11 -14.10
N TYR A 2 8.77 -26.50 -12.95
CA TYR A 2 7.96 -26.63 -11.75
C TYR A 2 7.98 -25.33 -10.95
N GLY A 3 6.94 -25.14 -10.12
CA GLY A 3 6.89 -24.12 -9.08
C GLY A 3 7.19 -24.75 -7.71
N ILE A 4 7.62 -23.92 -6.77
CA ILE A 4 7.90 -24.30 -5.39
C ILE A 4 7.05 -23.46 -4.45
N ALA A 5 6.29 -24.13 -3.59
CA ALA A 5 5.65 -23.49 -2.46
C ALA A 5 6.41 -23.83 -1.18
N MET A 6 6.79 -22.81 -0.40
CA MET A 6 7.48 -22.96 0.88
C MET A 6 6.51 -22.64 2.02
N PHE A 7 6.47 -23.52 3.02
CA PHE A 7 5.49 -23.44 4.09
C PHE A 7 6.15 -23.36 5.46
N PHE A 8 5.52 -22.59 6.33
CA PHE A 8 5.65 -22.64 7.77
C PHE A 8 4.39 -23.28 8.36
N PHE A 9 4.42 -24.56 8.56
CA PHE A 9 3.33 -25.33 9.14
C PHE A 9 3.32 -25.25 10.67
N PRO A 10 2.16 -25.52 11.33
CA PRO A 10 2.10 -25.72 12.76
C PRO A 10 3.05 -26.82 13.24
N GLN A 11 3.52 -26.75 14.48
CA GLN A 11 4.46 -27.72 15.07
C GLN A 11 3.82 -29.11 15.30
N THR A 12 2.51 -29.15 15.53
CA THR A 12 1.79 -30.38 15.85
C THR A 12 1.58 -31.22 14.59
N LYS A 13 2.01 -32.49 14.65
CA LYS A 13 1.98 -33.41 13.52
C LYS A 13 0.60 -33.54 12.87
N GLU A 14 -0.43 -33.76 13.66
CA GLU A 14 -1.82 -33.86 13.18
C GLU A 14 -2.25 -32.61 12.38
N LYS A 15 -1.87 -31.41 12.85
CA LYS A 15 -2.23 -30.15 12.19
C LYS A 15 -1.48 -29.96 10.88
N TYR A 16 -0.17 -30.21 10.86
CA TYR A 16 0.57 -30.01 9.61
C TYR A 16 0.23 -31.08 8.56
N GLU A 17 -0.01 -32.34 8.94
CA GLU A 17 -0.45 -33.38 8.00
C GLU A 17 -1.81 -33.02 7.39
N LYS A 18 -2.75 -32.51 8.19
CA LYS A 18 -4.03 -32.02 7.69
C LYS A 18 -3.86 -30.84 6.72
N ALA A 19 -2.99 -29.88 7.04
CA ALA A 19 -2.72 -28.73 6.17
C ALA A 19 -2.07 -29.17 4.85
N MET A 20 -1.13 -30.12 4.89
CA MET A 20 -0.52 -30.72 3.70
C MET A 20 -1.58 -31.38 2.81
N GLN A 21 -2.47 -32.17 3.38
CA GLN A 21 -3.58 -32.78 2.65
C GLN A 21 -4.50 -31.73 2.04
N THR A 22 -4.85 -30.67 2.79
CA THR A 22 -5.68 -29.56 2.30
C THR A 22 -5.02 -28.88 1.09
N PHE A 23 -3.69 -28.70 1.10
CA PHE A 23 -2.99 -28.11 -0.04
C PHE A 23 -3.00 -29.01 -1.27
N GLU A 24 -2.81 -30.33 -1.10
CA GLU A 24 -2.91 -31.30 -2.19
C GLU A 24 -4.32 -31.34 -2.81
N GLU A 25 -5.37 -31.24 -1.97
CA GLU A 25 -6.76 -31.14 -2.42
C GLU A 25 -6.97 -29.86 -3.25
N VAL A 26 -6.45 -28.72 -2.79
CA VAL A 26 -6.51 -27.45 -3.53
C VAL A 26 -5.80 -27.57 -4.88
N LEU A 27 -4.59 -28.11 -4.93
CA LEU A 27 -3.86 -28.30 -6.19
C LEU A 27 -4.66 -29.16 -7.18
N LYS A 28 -5.30 -30.22 -6.69
CA LYS A 28 -6.15 -31.07 -7.53
C LYS A 28 -7.37 -30.33 -8.08
N GLU A 29 -8.03 -29.51 -7.26
CA GLU A 29 -9.16 -28.66 -7.68
C GLU A 29 -8.73 -27.60 -8.70
N GLU A 30 -7.52 -27.05 -8.53
CA GLU A 30 -6.92 -26.08 -9.45
C GLU A 30 -6.27 -26.71 -10.68
N HIS A 31 -6.44 -28.00 -10.88
CA HIS A 31 -5.87 -28.77 -12.01
C HIS A 31 -4.34 -28.63 -12.12
N LEU A 32 -3.65 -28.56 -10.97
CA LEU A 32 -2.20 -28.53 -10.85
C LEU A 32 -1.66 -29.89 -10.41
N GLU A 33 -0.66 -30.41 -11.12
CA GLU A 33 -0.04 -31.69 -10.78
C GLU A 33 0.96 -31.51 -9.63
N PHE A 34 0.66 -32.16 -8.50
CA PHE A 34 1.56 -32.21 -7.35
C PHE A 34 2.66 -33.24 -7.57
N LEU A 35 3.92 -32.83 -7.42
CA LEU A 35 5.08 -33.69 -7.63
C LEU A 35 5.60 -34.32 -6.34
N GLY A 36 5.41 -33.67 -5.20
CA GLY A 36 5.82 -34.20 -3.90
C GLY A 36 6.18 -33.14 -2.88
N TRP A 37 6.28 -33.56 -1.64
CA TRP A 37 6.79 -32.79 -0.51
C TRP A 37 8.27 -33.04 -0.29
N ARG A 38 8.96 -32.02 0.17
CA ARG A 38 10.34 -32.08 0.65
C ARG A 38 10.43 -31.37 2.00
N GLU A 39 10.93 -32.06 3.00
CA GLU A 39 11.32 -31.42 4.25
C GLU A 39 12.58 -30.58 4.01
N VAL A 40 12.54 -29.32 4.43
CA VAL A 40 13.67 -28.42 4.25
C VAL A 40 14.75 -28.78 5.28
N PRO A 41 16.00 -29.09 4.85
CA PRO A 41 17.05 -29.45 5.78
C PRO A 41 17.50 -28.21 6.57
N VAL A 42 17.24 -28.25 7.88
CA VAL A 42 17.55 -27.16 8.81
C VAL A 42 18.30 -27.67 10.03
N ASP A 43 19.06 -26.80 10.67
CA ASP A 43 19.75 -27.07 11.95
C ASP A 43 19.11 -26.23 13.08
N PRO A 44 18.20 -26.81 13.88
CA PRO A 44 17.58 -26.13 15.01
C PRO A 44 18.52 -25.73 16.14
N ASP A 45 19.67 -26.41 16.28
CA ASP A 45 20.61 -26.20 17.39
C ASP A 45 21.29 -24.82 17.33
N VAL A 46 21.26 -24.17 16.15
CA VAL A 46 21.81 -22.81 16.00
C VAL A 46 20.87 -21.72 16.48
N LEU A 47 19.62 -22.07 16.83
CA LEU A 47 18.59 -21.08 17.21
C LEU A 47 18.66 -20.69 18.68
N GLY A 48 18.25 -19.45 18.99
CA GLY A 48 17.95 -19.05 20.36
C GLY A 48 16.59 -19.58 20.84
N THR A 49 16.43 -19.69 22.16
CA THR A 49 15.24 -20.31 22.80
C THR A 49 13.91 -19.82 22.22
N LYS A 50 13.70 -18.51 22.11
CA LYS A 50 12.44 -17.95 21.58
C LYS A 50 12.16 -18.34 20.13
N ALA A 51 13.18 -18.43 19.32
CA ALA A 51 13.05 -18.84 17.92
C ALA A 51 12.74 -20.33 17.84
N LEU A 52 13.40 -21.14 18.65
CA LEU A 52 13.19 -22.58 18.74
C LEU A 52 11.78 -22.92 19.25
N ASP A 53 11.31 -22.27 20.33
CA ASP A 53 9.99 -22.49 20.91
C ASP A 53 8.84 -22.24 19.90
N SER A 54 9.04 -21.33 18.96
CA SER A 54 8.05 -20.96 17.94
C SER A 54 8.42 -21.43 16.52
N MET A 55 9.43 -22.28 16.39
CA MET A 55 9.90 -22.75 15.08
C MET A 55 8.79 -23.57 14.38
N PRO A 56 8.39 -23.18 13.15
CA PRO A 56 7.42 -23.94 12.38
C PRO A 56 8.03 -25.23 11.83
N HIS A 57 7.17 -26.17 11.45
CA HIS A 57 7.60 -27.28 10.60
C HIS A 57 7.74 -26.77 9.16
N ILE A 58 8.95 -26.87 8.58
CA ILE A 58 9.29 -26.20 7.32
C ILE A 58 9.32 -27.21 6.18
N MET A 59 8.42 -27.03 5.21
CA MET A 59 8.28 -27.94 4.07
C MET A 59 8.25 -27.16 2.74
N GLN A 60 8.60 -27.85 1.68
CA GLN A 60 8.42 -27.41 0.29
C GLN A 60 7.50 -28.37 -0.45
N ALA A 61 6.56 -27.82 -1.22
CA ALA A 61 5.77 -28.56 -2.20
C ALA A 61 6.28 -28.23 -3.60
N PHE A 62 6.41 -29.25 -4.43
CA PHE A 62 6.78 -29.11 -5.84
C PHE A 62 5.54 -29.31 -6.71
N ILE A 63 5.30 -28.38 -7.61
CA ILE A 63 4.11 -28.32 -8.46
C ILE A 63 4.56 -28.25 -9.91
N LYS A 64 4.13 -29.20 -10.74
CA LYS A 64 4.48 -29.23 -12.15
C LYS A 64 3.77 -28.11 -12.93
N LYS A 65 4.49 -27.45 -13.82
CA LYS A 65 3.89 -26.51 -14.75
C LYS A 65 2.98 -27.27 -15.73
N PRO A 66 1.70 -26.87 -15.88
CA PRO A 66 0.84 -27.46 -16.91
C PRO A 66 1.40 -27.26 -18.32
N ASP A 67 1.17 -28.22 -19.20
CA ASP A 67 1.74 -28.20 -20.56
C ASP A 67 1.11 -27.08 -21.43
N ASP A 68 -0.13 -26.71 -21.13
CA ASP A 68 -0.91 -25.65 -21.78
C ASP A 68 -0.69 -24.25 -21.19
N CYS A 69 0.20 -24.13 -20.19
CA CYS A 69 0.49 -22.89 -19.48
C CYS A 69 1.86 -22.34 -19.86
N GLU A 70 1.96 -21.03 -20.15
CA GLU A 70 3.23 -20.39 -20.35
C GLU A 70 4.04 -20.29 -19.05
N LYS A 71 5.36 -20.32 -19.16
CA LYS A 71 6.24 -20.08 -18.01
C LYS A 71 6.20 -18.62 -17.55
N GLY A 72 6.62 -18.40 -16.32
CA GLY A 72 6.68 -17.05 -15.77
C GLY A 72 5.34 -16.62 -15.18
N LEU A 73 4.85 -15.43 -15.52
CA LEU A 73 3.69 -14.81 -14.87
C LEU A 73 2.41 -15.64 -14.97
N GLU A 74 2.17 -16.33 -16.07
CA GLU A 74 0.96 -17.14 -16.23
C GLU A 74 0.93 -18.31 -15.25
N PHE A 75 2.05 -19.02 -15.14
CA PHE A 75 2.16 -20.11 -14.17
C PHE A 75 2.17 -19.59 -12.73
N ASP A 76 2.87 -18.50 -12.44
CA ASP A 76 2.85 -17.90 -11.11
C ASP A 76 1.45 -17.45 -10.71
N ARG A 77 0.60 -17.00 -11.64
CA ARG A 77 -0.80 -16.67 -11.39
C ARG A 77 -1.62 -17.90 -10.96
N LYS A 78 -1.43 -19.05 -11.58
CA LYS A 78 -2.07 -20.31 -11.15
C LYS A 78 -1.62 -20.70 -9.73
N LEU A 79 -0.32 -20.58 -9.45
CA LEU A 79 0.24 -20.83 -8.11
C LEU A 79 -0.30 -19.83 -7.07
N TYR A 80 -0.43 -18.57 -7.44
CA TYR A 80 -1.02 -17.52 -6.60
C TYR A 80 -2.47 -17.84 -6.23
N ILE A 81 -3.30 -18.22 -7.20
CA ILE A 81 -4.70 -18.60 -6.96
C ILE A 81 -4.77 -19.80 -6.00
N ALA A 82 -4.01 -20.86 -6.28
CA ALA A 82 -3.97 -22.05 -5.41
C ALA A 82 -3.57 -21.69 -3.97
N ARG A 83 -2.57 -20.82 -3.80
CA ARG A 83 -2.17 -20.32 -2.48
C ARG A 83 -3.31 -19.54 -1.80
N MET A 84 -3.97 -18.63 -2.49
CA MET A 84 -5.07 -17.83 -1.91
C MET A 84 -6.26 -18.71 -1.49
N VAL A 85 -6.59 -19.70 -2.29
CA VAL A 85 -7.62 -20.70 -1.93
C VAL A 85 -7.21 -21.51 -0.70
N PHE A 86 -5.95 -21.94 -0.64
CA PHE A 86 -5.42 -22.66 0.51
C PHE A 86 -5.44 -21.83 1.80
N GLU A 87 -4.94 -20.58 1.75
CA GLU A 87 -4.89 -19.68 2.91
C GLU A 87 -6.29 -19.33 3.48
N LYS A 88 -7.35 -19.46 2.67
CA LYS A 88 -8.74 -19.36 3.14
C LYS A 88 -9.21 -20.61 3.89
N ARG A 89 -8.71 -21.78 3.54
CA ARG A 89 -9.11 -23.06 4.16
C ARG A 89 -8.29 -23.38 5.40
N ASP A 90 -7.05 -22.92 5.44
CA ASP A 90 -6.13 -23.10 6.56
C ASP A 90 -5.55 -21.75 7.02
N SER A 91 -5.96 -21.31 8.20
CA SER A 91 -5.52 -20.06 8.81
C SER A 91 -4.32 -20.21 9.75
N GLU A 92 -3.87 -21.43 10.03
CA GLU A 92 -2.76 -21.70 10.94
C GLU A 92 -1.42 -21.84 10.22
N THR A 93 -1.43 -22.17 8.95
CA THR A 93 -0.23 -22.28 8.10
C THR A 93 0.09 -20.94 7.43
N TYR A 94 1.36 -20.63 7.34
CA TYR A 94 1.83 -19.48 6.58
C TYR A 94 2.58 -19.92 5.33
N VAL A 95 2.12 -19.51 4.16
CA VAL A 95 2.82 -19.75 2.90
C VAL A 95 3.88 -18.68 2.68
N VAL A 96 5.12 -19.07 2.84
CA VAL A 96 6.29 -18.17 2.78
C VAL A 96 6.50 -17.63 1.38
N SER A 97 6.45 -18.51 0.38
CA SER A 97 6.48 -18.19 -1.06
C SER A 97 5.77 -19.29 -1.83
N CYS A 98 5.23 -18.95 -3.01
CA CYS A 98 4.64 -19.91 -3.95
C CYS A 98 4.83 -19.36 -5.37
N SER A 99 5.92 -19.75 -6.04
CA SER A 99 6.32 -19.19 -7.33
C SER A 99 7.15 -20.16 -8.14
N SER A 100 7.19 -19.96 -9.45
CA SER A 100 8.07 -20.67 -10.38
C SER A 100 9.42 -19.96 -10.59
N ARG A 101 9.59 -18.75 -10.06
CA ARG A 101 10.75 -17.88 -10.32
C ARG A 101 11.47 -17.42 -9.05
N THR A 102 10.80 -17.44 -7.90
CA THR A 102 11.36 -16.97 -6.63
C THR A 102 11.15 -17.98 -5.52
N ILE A 103 12.06 -18.01 -4.55
CA ILE A 103 11.94 -18.76 -3.32
C ILE A 103 12.41 -17.89 -2.14
N VAL A 104 11.71 -17.98 -1.01
CA VAL A 104 12.01 -17.19 0.18
C VAL A 104 12.49 -18.07 1.32
N TYR A 105 13.68 -17.81 1.81
CA TYR A 105 14.23 -18.37 3.05
C TYR A 105 14.27 -17.27 4.11
N LYS A 106 13.53 -17.43 5.19
CA LYS A 106 13.44 -16.44 6.26
C LYS A 106 13.20 -17.07 7.62
N GLY A 107 13.34 -16.31 8.70
CA GLY A 107 13.08 -16.83 10.04
C GLY A 107 13.54 -15.89 11.16
N MET A 108 13.49 -16.42 12.39
CA MET A 108 13.89 -15.71 13.61
C MET A 108 15.32 -16.11 14.02
N PHE A 109 16.32 -15.53 13.35
CA PHE A 109 17.71 -15.78 13.66
C PHE A 109 18.60 -14.56 13.39
N LEU A 110 19.80 -14.57 13.92
CA LEU A 110 20.81 -13.56 13.62
C LEU A 110 21.37 -13.78 12.20
N VAL A 111 21.91 -12.74 11.60
CA VAL A 111 22.45 -12.78 10.22
C VAL A 111 23.38 -13.98 9.99
N LYS A 112 24.30 -14.24 10.92
CA LYS A 112 25.26 -15.35 10.80
C LYS A 112 24.62 -16.74 10.89
N GLN A 113 23.41 -16.85 11.43
CA GLN A 113 22.71 -18.12 11.60
C GLN A 113 21.95 -18.56 10.34
N LEU A 114 21.64 -17.66 9.40
CA LEU A 114 20.85 -17.96 8.21
C LEU A 114 21.39 -19.17 7.42
N ARG A 115 22.67 -19.16 7.09
CA ARG A 115 23.31 -20.26 6.36
C ARG A 115 23.56 -21.50 7.22
N LEU A 116 23.76 -21.31 8.52
CA LEU A 116 23.91 -22.44 9.46
C LEU A 116 22.58 -23.16 9.62
N PHE A 117 21.48 -22.40 9.66
CA PHE A 117 20.14 -22.95 9.82
C PHE A 117 19.61 -23.62 8.54
N TYR A 118 19.67 -22.95 7.38
CA TYR A 118 19.22 -23.50 6.10
C TYR A 118 20.39 -24.12 5.33
N HIS A 119 20.48 -25.45 5.33
CA HIS A 119 21.57 -26.17 4.66
C HIS A 119 21.57 -25.98 3.15
N ASP A 120 20.39 -25.77 2.54
CA ASP A 120 20.24 -25.49 1.10
C ASP A 120 21.10 -24.31 0.65
N LEU A 121 21.23 -23.28 1.47
CA LEU A 121 22.00 -22.07 1.15
C LEU A 121 23.53 -22.26 1.15
N ASN A 122 24.00 -23.46 1.56
CA ASN A 122 25.40 -23.84 1.50
C ASN A 122 25.70 -24.81 0.35
N SER A 123 24.68 -25.27 -0.38
CA SER A 123 24.89 -26.16 -1.51
C SER A 123 25.64 -25.45 -2.63
N PRO A 124 26.72 -26.05 -3.18
CA PRO A 124 27.43 -25.48 -4.33
C PRO A 124 26.57 -25.44 -5.60
N ASP A 125 25.49 -26.23 -5.63
CA ASP A 125 24.56 -26.27 -6.76
C ASP A 125 23.45 -25.20 -6.65
N TYR A 126 23.41 -24.45 -5.53
CA TYR A 126 22.43 -23.39 -5.33
C TYR A 126 22.90 -22.09 -5.98
N HIS A 127 22.37 -21.79 -7.16
CA HIS A 127 22.69 -20.58 -7.92
C HIS A 127 21.45 -19.71 -8.09
N SER A 128 21.63 -18.40 -8.01
CA SER A 128 20.58 -17.42 -8.26
C SER A 128 21.15 -16.19 -8.97
N ALA A 129 20.42 -15.66 -9.94
CA ALA A 129 20.76 -14.40 -10.60
C ALA A 129 20.46 -13.18 -9.72
N ILE A 130 19.51 -13.30 -8.79
CA ILE A 130 19.06 -12.23 -7.90
C ILE A 130 19.08 -12.75 -6.46
N GLY A 131 19.69 -11.99 -5.56
CA GLY A 131 19.65 -12.22 -4.12
C GLY A 131 19.18 -10.97 -3.38
N ILE A 132 18.03 -11.06 -2.70
CA ILE A 132 17.48 -9.96 -1.88
C ILE A 132 17.48 -10.40 -0.43
N VAL A 133 18.13 -9.62 0.45
CA VAL A 133 18.28 -9.96 1.87
C VAL A 133 17.93 -8.77 2.78
N HIS A 134 17.42 -9.10 3.97
CA HIS A 134 17.15 -8.11 5.01
C HIS A 134 17.42 -8.71 6.39
N SER A 135 18.13 -7.98 7.24
CA SER A 135 18.62 -8.48 8.53
C SER A 135 17.74 -8.12 9.73
N ARG A 136 16.66 -7.36 9.56
CA ARG A 136 15.84 -6.88 10.67
C ARG A 136 14.34 -7.01 10.40
N PHE A 137 13.58 -7.14 11.50
CA PHE A 137 12.12 -7.00 11.50
C PHE A 137 11.71 -5.52 11.45
N SER A 138 10.46 -5.25 11.09
CA SER A 138 9.85 -3.92 11.26
C SER A 138 9.84 -3.53 12.76
N THR A 139 10.14 -2.27 13.07
CA THR A 139 10.31 -1.77 14.44
C THR A 139 9.03 -1.84 15.28
N ASN A 140 7.88 -1.73 14.65
CA ASN A 140 6.56 -1.66 15.33
C ASN A 140 5.82 -3.01 15.34
N THR A 141 6.51 -4.12 15.13
CA THR A 141 5.92 -5.46 15.13
C THR A 141 6.58 -6.38 16.14
N ASN A 142 5.79 -7.26 16.77
CA ASN A 142 6.35 -8.36 17.52
C ASN A 142 7.03 -9.34 16.55
N PRO A 143 8.31 -9.66 16.75
CA PRO A 143 9.02 -10.62 15.91
C PRO A 143 8.32 -11.98 15.87
N SER A 144 8.20 -12.54 14.67
CA SER A 144 7.73 -13.90 14.45
C SER A 144 8.33 -14.46 13.16
N TRP A 145 8.31 -15.78 12.99
CA TRP A 145 8.78 -16.43 11.77
C TRP A 145 8.14 -15.86 10.50
N GLN A 146 6.84 -15.63 10.55
CA GLN A 146 6.05 -15.09 9.44
C GLN A 146 6.42 -13.63 9.09
N ARG A 147 6.69 -12.80 10.12
CA ARG A 147 6.95 -11.36 9.96
C ARG A 147 8.39 -11.01 9.64
N SER A 148 9.28 -12.01 9.55
CA SER A 148 10.64 -11.77 9.06
C SER A 148 10.64 -11.41 7.58
N HIS A 149 11.60 -10.61 7.16
CA HIS A 149 11.88 -10.37 5.75
C HIS A 149 12.75 -11.47 5.13
N PRO A 150 12.75 -11.63 3.80
CA PRO A 150 11.93 -10.91 2.83
C PRO A 150 10.46 -11.33 2.86
N ASN A 151 9.59 -10.48 2.29
CA ASN A 151 8.26 -10.88 1.85
C ASN A 151 8.36 -11.61 0.50
N ARG A 152 7.23 -11.86 -0.20
CA ARG A 152 7.24 -12.64 -1.45
C ARG A 152 7.88 -11.90 -2.61
N MET A 153 7.61 -10.60 -2.72
CA MET A 153 8.06 -9.77 -3.81
C MET A 153 9.01 -8.65 -3.38
N MET A 154 9.12 -8.35 -2.08
CA MET A 154 9.88 -7.19 -1.64
C MET A 154 10.54 -7.34 -0.27
N VAL A 155 11.52 -6.47 -0.04
CA VAL A 155 12.04 -6.10 1.28
C VAL A 155 11.86 -4.60 1.50
N HIS A 156 11.64 -4.20 2.75
CA HIS A 156 11.36 -2.84 3.14
C HIS A 156 12.20 -2.43 4.34
N ASN A 157 13.04 -1.44 4.17
CA ASN A 157 13.72 -0.77 5.27
C ASN A 157 13.04 0.56 5.56
N GLY A 158 12.14 0.58 6.54
CA GLY A 158 11.39 1.78 6.92
C GLY A 158 10.07 1.49 7.60
N GLU A 159 9.13 2.40 7.43
CA GLU A 159 7.77 2.35 7.97
C GLU A 159 6.80 2.98 6.97
N ILE A 160 5.68 2.32 6.71
CA ILE A 160 4.56 2.90 5.95
C ILE A 160 3.60 3.51 6.95
N ASN A 161 3.69 4.81 7.12
CA ASN A 161 2.95 5.54 8.14
C ASN A 161 1.45 5.64 7.84
N THR A 162 1.07 5.62 6.58
CA THR A 162 -0.34 5.71 6.10
C THR A 162 -1.04 4.35 6.01
N ILE A 163 -0.42 3.29 6.52
CA ILE A 163 -0.82 1.89 6.29
C ILE A 163 -2.29 1.59 6.56
N THR A 164 -2.88 2.12 7.63
CA THR A 164 -4.28 1.85 7.96
C THR A 164 -5.21 2.37 6.87
N GLY A 165 -5.04 3.63 6.47
CA GLY A 165 -5.84 4.22 5.39
C GLY A 165 -5.62 3.53 4.04
N ASN A 166 -4.39 3.14 3.71
CA ASN A 166 -4.09 2.42 2.49
C ASN A 166 -4.80 1.05 2.45
N VAL A 167 -4.77 0.31 3.55
CA VAL A 167 -5.46 -0.99 3.68
C VAL A 167 -6.97 -0.82 3.55
N ASP A 168 -7.57 0.10 4.30
CA ASP A 168 -9.02 0.36 4.25
C ASP A 168 -9.46 0.72 2.83
N LYS A 169 -8.67 1.52 2.12
CA LYS A 169 -8.94 1.89 0.73
C LYS A 169 -8.79 0.72 -0.24
N MET A 170 -7.77 -0.13 -0.06
CA MET A 170 -7.60 -1.32 -0.90
C MET A 170 -8.76 -2.30 -0.71
N LEU A 171 -9.17 -2.58 0.52
CA LEU A 171 -10.32 -3.45 0.81
C LEU A 171 -11.64 -2.86 0.27
N SER A 172 -11.84 -1.54 0.39
CA SER A 172 -13.06 -0.90 -0.13
C SER A 172 -13.16 -0.96 -1.66
N ARG A 173 -12.05 -1.08 -2.37
CA ARG A 173 -11.99 -1.21 -3.83
C ARG A 173 -12.30 -2.61 -4.33
N GLU A 174 -12.19 -3.65 -3.52
CA GLU A 174 -12.36 -5.05 -3.97
C GLU A 174 -13.64 -5.26 -4.79
N ASN A 175 -14.73 -4.57 -4.45
CA ASN A 175 -16.00 -4.70 -5.15
C ASN A 175 -16.02 -4.10 -6.58
N ILE A 176 -15.07 -3.25 -6.92
CA ILE A 176 -14.98 -2.60 -8.24
C ILE A 176 -13.80 -3.11 -9.07
N LEU A 177 -12.90 -3.88 -8.44
CA LEU A 177 -11.75 -4.42 -9.15
C LEU A 177 -12.16 -5.57 -10.06
N HIS A 178 -11.74 -5.49 -11.30
CA HIS A 178 -11.86 -6.54 -12.29
C HIS A 178 -10.67 -6.50 -13.23
N CYS A 179 -10.25 -7.66 -13.73
CA CYS A 179 -9.24 -7.77 -14.78
C CYS A 179 -9.42 -9.11 -15.51
N LYS A 180 -9.18 -9.11 -16.79
CA LYS A 180 -9.33 -10.29 -17.66
C LYS A 180 -8.54 -11.51 -17.16
N ALA A 181 -7.42 -11.29 -16.48
CA ALA A 181 -6.52 -12.36 -16.05
C ALA A 181 -7.05 -13.15 -14.83
N LEU A 182 -7.93 -12.54 -14.02
CA LEU A 182 -8.41 -13.10 -12.75
C LEU A 182 -9.95 -13.05 -12.58
N ASP A 183 -10.71 -12.58 -13.60
CA ASP A 183 -12.13 -12.25 -13.47
C ASP A 183 -12.98 -13.32 -12.76
N ASP A 184 -12.91 -14.56 -13.20
CA ASP A 184 -13.67 -15.67 -12.61
C ASP A 184 -13.19 -16.07 -11.21
N ARG A 185 -11.99 -15.62 -10.83
CA ARG A 185 -11.30 -16.05 -9.61
C ARG A 185 -11.17 -14.95 -8.54
N MET A 186 -11.63 -13.73 -8.81
CA MET A 186 -11.53 -12.61 -7.85
C MET A 186 -12.12 -12.94 -6.47
N LYS A 187 -13.25 -13.66 -6.44
CA LYS A 187 -13.89 -14.10 -5.19
C LYS A 187 -13.03 -15.06 -4.36
N ASP A 188 -12.18 -15.84 -5.04
CA ASP A 188 -11.28 -16.78 -4.39
C ASP A 188 -10.04 -16.07 -3.82
N ILE A 189 -9.72 -14.89 -4.35
CA ILE A 189 -8.57 -14.09 -3.95
C ILE A 189 -8.94 -13.14 -2.80
N PHE A 190 -10.12 -12.52 -2.82
CA PHE A 190 -10.51 -11.53 -1.82
C PHE A 190 -10.83 -12.13 -0.45
N PRO A 191 -10.39 -11.50 0.67
CA PRO A 191 -9.60 -10.28 0.71
C PRO A 191 -8.17 -10.48 0.22
N MET A 192 -7.67 -9.54 -0.60
CA MET A 192 -6.33 -9.62 -1.19
C MET A 192 -5.21 -9.39 -0.17
N LEU A 193 -5.54 -8.80 0.97
CA LEU A 193 -4.58 -8.37 2.00
C LEU A 193 -4.75 -9.18 3.28
N ASP A 194 -3.64 -9.64 3.86
CA ASP A 194 -3.65 -10.12 5.24
C ASP A 194 -3.57 -8.91 6.20
N VAL A 195 -4.73 -8.56 6.77
CA VAL A 195 -4.86 -7.44 7.73
C VAL A 195 -4.07 -7.65 9.02
N ARG A 196 -3.62 -8.88 9.31
CA ARG A 196 -2.78 -9.22 10.48
C ARG A 196 -1.29 -9.07 10.19
N GLY A 197 -0.92 -8.91 8.92
CA GLY A 197 0.45 -8.74 8.45
C GLY A 197 1.08 -7.44 8.95
N SER A 198 2.42 -7.32 8.77
CA SER A 198 3.12 -6.05 8.97
C SER A 198 2.76 -5.05 7.87
N ASP A 199 3.14 -3.79 8.02
CA ASP A 199 2.99 -2.76 7.00
C ASP A 199 3.59 -3.20 5.65
N SER A 200 4.80 -3.71 5.69
CA SER A 200 5.50 -4.22 4.51
C SER A 200 4.83 -5.46 3.89
N ALA A 201 4.28 -6.37 4.72
CA ALA A 201 3.56 -7.52 4.20
C ALA A 201 2.26 -7.13 3.48
N ARG A 202 1.57 -6.10 3.96
CA ARG A 202 0.36 -5.58 3.31
C ARG A 202 0.68 -4.89 1.98
N LEU A 203 1.77 -4.13 1.90
CA LEU A 203 2.25 -3.59 0.62
C LEU A 203 2.67 -4.72 -0.32
N ASP A 204 3.39 -5.72 0.17
CA ASP A 204 3.79 -6.90 -0.61
C ASP A 204 2.58 -7.63 -1.21
N ASN A 205 1.52 -7.83 -0.42
CA ASN A 205 0.26 -8.42 -0.94
C ASN A 205 -0.38 -7.55 -2.03
N THR A 206 -0.36 -6.23 -1.87
CA THR A 206 -0.86 -5.30 -2.89
C THR A 206 -0.06 -5.41 -4.18
N LEU A 207 1.27 -5.39 -4.11
CA LEU A 207 2.14 -5.51 -5.28
C LEU A 207 2.00 -6.88 -5.95
N GLU A 208 1.91 -7.95 -5.16
CA GLU A 208 1.67 -9.30 -5.67
C GLU A 208 0.33 -9.40 -6.41
N PHE A 209 -0.75 -8.91 -5.81
CA PHE A 209 -2.07 -8.90 -6.44
C PHE A 209 -2.09 -8.11 -7.76
N MET A 210 -1.54 -6.88 -7.77
CA MET A 210 -1.47 -6.06 -8.97
C MET A 210 -0.65 -6.74 -10.07
N THR A 211 0.47 -7.37 -9.70
CA THR A 211 1.32 -8.10 -10.65
C THR A 211 0.62 -9.35 -11.21
N MET A 212 -0.04 -10.13 -10.36
CA MET A 212 -0.79 -11.33 -10.80
C MET A 212 -2.02 -10.94 -11.64
N SER A 213 -2.54 -9.73 -11.46
CA SER A 213 -3.59 -9.16 -12.32
C SER A 213 -3.09 -8.77 -13.72
N GLY A 214 -1.76 -8.78 -13.95
CA GLY A 214 -1.14 -8.48 -15.23
C GLY A 214 -0.46 -7.11 -15.32
N MET A 215 -0.37 -6.38 -14.21
CA MET A 215 0.36 -5.12 -14.16
C MET A 215 1.86 -5.38 -14.03
N ASP A 216 2.67 -4.58 -14.73
CA ASP A 216 4.12 -4.61 -14.55
C ASP A 216 4.48 -4.21 -13.11
N LEU A 217 5.34 -4.98 -12.45
CA LEU A 217 5.74 -4.72 -11.06
C LEU A 217 6.33 -3.31 -10.86
N PRO A 218 7.19 -2.75 -11.74
CA PRO A 218 7.65 -1.36 -11.61
C PRO A 218 6.51 -0.34 -11.68
N LEU A 219 5.48 -0.58 -12.50
CA LEU A 219 4.29 0.29 -12.56
C LEU A 219 3.51 0.25 -11.24
N ALA A 220 3.26 -0.95 -10.70
CA ALA A 220 2.61 -1.12 -9.41
C ALA A 220 3.35 -0.36 -8.28
N VAL A 221 4.69 -0.42 -8.29
CA VAL A 221 5.53 0.32 -7.36
C VAL A 221 5.44 1.84 -7.59
N MET A 222 5.44 2.31 -8.84
CA MET A 222 5.28 3.75 -9.13
C MET A 222 3.92 4.30 -8.70
N MET A 223 2.87 3.49 -8.74
CA MET A 223 1.53 3.87 -8.28
C MET A 223 1.44 3.95 -6.76
N THR A 224 2.03 2.99 -6.06
CA THR A 224 1.97 2.90 -4.59
C THR A 224 2.98 3.82 -3.90
N ILE A 225 4.17 3.99 -4.49
CA ILE A 225 5.27 4.83 -3.96
C ILE A 225 5.63 5.90 -5.01
N PRO A 226 4.76 6.88 -5.26
CA PRO A 226 5.03 7.90 -6.27
C PRO A 226 6.15 8.86 -5.83
N GLU A 227 6.90 9.37 -6.81
CA GLU A 227 7.78 10.52 -6.54
C GLU A 227 6.95 11.80 -6.31
N PRO A 228 7.52 12.84 -5.66
CA PRO A 228 6.85 14.13 -5.58
C PRO A 228 6.66 14.71 -6.98
N TRP A 229 5.44 14.99 -7.37
CA TRP A 229 5.12 15.40 -8.74
C TRP A 229 4.34 16.73 -8.82
N GLN A 230 3.59 17.07 -7.75
CA GLN A 230 2.69 18.24 -7.77
C GLN A 230 3.43 19.57 -7.94
N HIS A 231 4.51 19.73 -7.17
CA HIS A 231 5.22 21.01 -7.00
C HIS A 231 6.64 21.02 -7.61
N ILE A 232 6.95 20.09 -8.54
CA ILE A 232 8.25 20.03 -9.23
C ILE A 232 8.14 20.75 -10.58
N PRO A 233 8.66 21.99 -10.72
CA PRO A 233 8.50 22.78 -11.96
C PRO A 233 9.16 22.13 -13.18
N THR A 234 10.24 21.38 -12.95
CA THR A 234 11.05 20.75 -14.01
C THR A 234 10.50 19.41 -14.50
N MET A 235 9.44 18.90 -13.89
CA MET A 235 8.84 17.63 -14.30
C MET A 235 8.12 17.77 -15.65
N SER A 236 8.34 16.84 -16.57
CA SER A 236 7.67 16.82 -17.87
C SER A 236 6.14 16.73 -17.72
N ARG A 237 5.41 17.23 -18.73
CA ARG A 237 3.95 17.22 -18.74
C ARG A 237 3.41 15.80 -18.70
N GLU A 238 4.03 14.90 -19.43
CA GLU A 238 3.64 13.49 -19.53
C GLU A 238 3.79 12.78 -18.17
N LYS A 239 4.93 12.93 -17.48
CA LYS A 239 5.14 12.35 -16.16
C LYS A 239 4.17 12.92 -15.12
N ARG A 240 3.91 14.21 -15.17
CA ARG A 240 2.93 14.85 -14.27
C ARG A 240 1.52 14.32 -14.52
N ALA A 241 1.11 14.18 -15.78
CA ALA A 241 -0.19 13.63 -16.15
C ALA A 241 -0.32 12.16 -15.71
N PHE A 242 0.73 11.35 -15.90
CA PHE A 242 0.78 9.98 -15.42
C PHE A 242 0.52 9.89 -13.90
N TYR A 243 1.29 10.61 -13.09
CA TYR A 243 1.10 10.57 -11.64
C TYR A 243 -0.25 11.14 -11.21
N GLN A 244 -0.73 12.19 -11.87
CA GLN A 244 -2.05 12.76 -11.57
C GLN A 244 -3.18 11.77 -11.90
N TYR A 245 -3.08 11.05 -13.01
CA TYR A 245 -4.04 10.03 -13.38
C TYR A 245 -4.13 8.93 -12.30
N TYR A 246 -3.01 8.35 -11.91
CA TYR A 246 -3.02 7.32 -10.88
C TYR A 246 -3.37 7.84 -9.49
N ALA A 247 -3.05 9.08 -9.17
CA ALA A 247 -3.45 9.71 -7.90
C ALA A 247 -4.97 9.90 -7.75
N THR A 248 -5.75 9.83 -8.84
CA THR A 248 -7.23 9.82 -8.75
C THR A 248 -7.77 8.49 -8.22
N MET A 249 -6.98 7.42 -8.25
CA MET A 249 -7.39 6.06 -7.92
C MET A 249 -6.59 5.45 -6.77
N MET A 250 -5.32 5.80 -6.62
CA MET A 250 -4.42 5.19 -5.63
C MET A 250 -3.84 6.26 -4.71
N GLU A 251 -4.03 6.07 -3.43
CA GLU A 251 -3.38 6.88 -2.39
C GLU A 251 -1.92 6.46 -2.25
N PRO A 252 -0.98 7.43 -2.08
CA PRO A 252 0.41 7.07 -1.84
C PRO A 252 0.55 6.28 -0.53
N TRP A 253 1.33 5.20 -0.58
CA TRP A 253 1.78 4.46 0.60
C TRP A 253 3.02 5.17 1.14
N ASP A 254 2.84 6.03 2.12
CA ASP A 254 3.81 7.03 2.52
C ASP A 254 4.46 6.73 3.86
N GLY A 255 5.72 7.12 3.95
CA GLY A 255 6.58 6.95 5.10
C GLY A 255 8.05 6.87 4.68
N PRO A 256 8.99 6.87 5.64
CA PRO A 256 10.42 6.71 5.33
C PRO A 256 10.68 5.28 4.84
N ALA A 257 10.92 5.11 3.53
CA ALA A 257 11.01 3.80 2.92
C ALA A 257 12.18 3.67 1.93
N SER A 258 12.93 2.59 2.04
CA SER A 258 13.78 2.03 1.00
C SER A 258 13.24 0.64 0.67
N ILE A 259 12.74 0.48 -0.54
CA ILE A 259 12.09 -0.73 -0.99
C ILE A 259 12.92 -1.35 -2.11
N ILE A 260 13.20 -2.65 -1.98
CA ILE A 260 13.77 -3.46 -3.05
C ILE A 260 12.73 -4.52 -3.38
N PHE A 261 12.47 -4.72 -4.67
CA PHE A 261 11.44 -5.63 -5.16
C PHE A 261 11.94 -6.49 -6.30
N SER A 262 11.32 -7.66 -6.49
CA SER A 262 11.63 -8.57 -7.59
C SER A 262 10.45 -9.49 -7.88
N ASP A 263 10.31 -9.87 -9.13
CA ASP A 263 9.42 -10.94 -9.60
C ASP A 263 10.19 -12.19 -10.06
N GLY A 264 11.51 -12.19 -9.87
CA GLY A 264 12.42 -13.26 -10.26
C GLY A 264 13.18 -12.97 -11.57
N ASP A 265 12.62 -12.20 -12.48
CA ASP A 265 13.26 -11.79 -13.75
C ASP A 265 13.88 -10.39 -13.65
N ILE A 266 13.28 -9.53 -12.85
CA ILE A 266 13.77 -8.18 -12.58
C ILE A 266 14.06 -7.97 -11.10
N MET A 267 14.99 -7.06 -10.81
CA MET A 267 15.20 -6.49 -9.47
C MET A 267 15.10 -4.97 -9.58
N GLY A 268 14.23 -4.38 -8.76
CA GLY A 268 14.09 -2.94 -8.67
C GLY A 268 14.37 -2.41 -7.28
N ALA A 269 14.72 -1.14 -7.20
CA ALA A 269 14.86 -0.43 -5.94
C ALA A 269 14.27 0.98 -6.06
N VAL A 270 13.55 1.43 -5.03
CA VAL A 270 12.96 2.76 -4.98
C VAL A 270 13.12 3.36 -3.58
N LEU A 271 13.36 4.65 -3.51
CA LEU A 271 13.21 5.43 -2.28
C LEU A 271 11.88 6.18 -2.30
N ASP A 272 11.29 6.32 -1.12
CA ASP A 272 10.14 7.18 -0.91
C ASP A 272 10.43 8.63 -1.35
N ARG A 273 9.39 9.42 -1.50
CA ARG A 273 9.49 10.81 -1.96
C ARG A 273 10.34 11.72 -1.07
N ASN A 274 10.48 11.38 0.22
CA ASN A 274 11.33 12.10 1.16
C ASN A 274 12.80 11.68 1.08
N GLY A 275 13.05 10.41 0.73
CA GLY A 275 14.38 9.82 0.62
C GLY A 275 15.16 9.81 1.92
N LEU A 276 14.50 9.51 3.04
CA LEU A 276 15.08 9.54 4.37
C LEU A 276 16.01 8.35 4.64
N ARG A 277 15.79 7.24 3.93
CA ARG A 277 16.63 6.05 4.07
C ARG A 277 17.81 6.11 3.09
N PRO A 278 19.03 5.75 3.51
CA PRO A 278 20.14 5.63 2.59
C PRO A 278 20.00 4.42 1.68
N SER A 279 20.43 4.55 0.44
CA SER A 279 20.55 3.45 -0.51
C SER A 279 21.68 3.76 -1.49
N ARG A 280 22.62 2.84 -1.61
CA ARG A 280 23.82 2.99 -2.46
C ARG A 280 24.01 1.73 -3.29
N TYR A 281 24.58 1.88 -4.48
CA TYR A 281 24.88 0.73 -5.31
C TYR A 281 26.24 0.84 -5.98
N TYR A 282 26.78 -0.33 -6.28
CA TYR A 282 27.99 -0.52 -7.07
C TYR A 282 27.67 -1.38 -8.28
N VAL A 283 28.36 -1.12 -9.37
CA VAL A 283 28.40 -2.01 -10.54
C VAL A 283 29.85 -2.42 -10.72
N THR A 284 30.09 -3.71 -10.86
CA THR A 284 31.42 -4.29 -11.08
C THR A 284 31.69 -4.53 -12.55
N ASP A 285 32.95 -4.74 -12.91
CA ASP A 285 33.42 -4.96 -14.29
C ASP A 285 32.89 -6.28 -14.89
N ASP A 286 32.54 -7.25 -14.04
CA ASP A 286 31.91 -8.52 -14.45
C ASP A 286 30.37 -8.42 -14.55
N GLY A 287 29.79 -7.21 -14.40
CA GLY A 287 28.36 -6.96 -14.57
C GLY A 287 27.51 -7.26 -13.33
N CYS A 288 28.10 -7.47 -12.16
CA CYS A 288 27.34 -7.62 -10.91
C CYS A 288 26.89 -6.25 -10.38
N LEU A 289 25.62 -6.12 -9.96
CA LEU A 289 25.11 -4.95 -9.24
C LEU A 289 24.87 -5.32 -7.78
N ILE A 290 25.42 -4.51 -6.87
CA ILE A 290 25.23 -4.64 -5.43
C ILE A 290 24.60 -3.35 -4.91
N LEU A 291 23.38 -3.47 -4.35
CA LEU A 291 22.66 -2.37 -3.74
C LEU A 291 22.49 -2.65 -2.25
N SER A 292 22.84 -1.67 -1.41
CA SER A 292 22.75 -1.79 0.04
C SER A 292 22.35 -0.47 0.69
N SER A 293 21.75 -0.55 1.87
CA SER A 293 21.50 0.63 2.73
C SER A 293 22.80 1.23 3.26
N GLU A 294 23.89 0.46 3.35
CA GLU A 294 25.17 0.87 3.91
C GLU A 294 26.31 0.59 2.94
N VAL A 295 27.33 1.46 2.96
CA VAL A 295 28.59 1.24 2.25
C VAL A 295 29.39 0.17 2.99
N GLY A 296 30.00 -0.77 2.26
CA GLY A 296 30.83 -1.82 2.86
C GLY A 296 30.01 -2.99 3.41
N ALA A 297 28.76 -3.18 2.98
CA ALA A 297 27.97 -4.36 3.34
C ALA A 297 28.56 -5.66 2.81
N LEU A 298 29.38 -5.58 1.75
CA LEU A 298 30.20 -6.67 1.22
C LEU A 298 31.66 -6.20 1.19
N ASP A 299 32.47 -6.75 2.10
CA ASP A 299 33.87 -6.34 2.29
C ASP A 299 34.82 -6.91 1.22
N ASP A 300 34.39 -7.94 0.49
CA ASP A 300 35.26 -8.74 -0.38
C ASP A 300 35.34 -8.23 -1.83
N ILE A 301 34.78 -7.05 -2.14
CA ILE A 301 34.79 -6.50 -3.49
C ILE A 301 36.01 -5.58 -3.65
N PRO A 302 37.00 -5.98 -4.46
CA PRO A 302 38.15 -5.15 -4.73
C PRO A 302 37.75 -3.81 -5.38
N ALA A 303 38.31 -2.71 -4.90
CA ALA A 303 37.93 -1.38 -5.39
C ALA A 303 38.17 -1.18 -6.89
N GLU A 304 39.15 -1.85 -7.45
CA GLU A 304 39.51 -1.86 -8.87
C GLU A 304 38.46 -2.54 -9.76
N LYS A 305 37.66 -3.44 -9.21
CA LYS A 305 36.56 -4.07 -9.94
C LYS A 305 35.31 -3.21 -10.03
N ILE A 306 35.21 -2.14 -9.26
CA ILE A 306 34.03 -1.30 -9.22
C ILE A 306 34.11 -0.25 -10.32
N VAL A 307 33.27 -0.38 -11.33
CA VAL A 307 33.21 0.56 -12.48
C VAL A 307 32.22 1.70 -12.26
N LYS A 308 31.24 1.53 -11.36
CA LYS A 308 30.25 2.56 -11.04
C LYS A 308 29.90 2.54 -9.54
N LYS A 309 29.84 3.73 -8.92
CA LYS A 309 29.38 3.95 -7.54
C LYS A 309 28.37 5.08 -7.54
N GLU A 310 27.16 4.80 -7.09
CA GLU A 310 26.12 5.81 -7.01
C GLU A 310 25.23 5.62 -5.78
N ARG A 311 24.39 6.61 -5.51
CA ARG A 311 23.30 6.54 -4.54
C ARG A 311 21.96 6.63 -5.24
N LEU A 312 20.95 5.96 -4.71
CA LEU A 312 19.59 6.18 -5.08
C LEU A 312 19.09 7.51 -4.45
N HIS A 313 18.45 8.34 -5.24
CA HIS A 313 17.95 9.64 -4.80
C HIS A 313 16.46 9.55 -4.37
N PRO A 314 15.95 10.53 -3.60
CA PRO A 314 14.54 10.60 -3.20
C PRO A 314 13.58 10.45 -4.38
N GLY A 315 12.59 9.59 -4.24
CA GLY A 315 11.60 9.31 -5.29
C GLY A 315 12.15 8.65 -6.54
N LYS A 316 13.44 8.26 -6.59
CA LYS A 316 14.05 7.65 -7.76
C LYS A 316 14.04 6.14 -7.71
N MET A 317 13.92 5.53 -8.88
CA MET A 317 13.88 4.08 -9.09
C MET A 317 15.10 3.62 -9.89
N LEU A 318 15.59 2.44 -9.58
CA LEU A 318 16.59 1.70 -10.33
C LEU A 318 15.99 0.35 -10.70
N LEU A 319 16.23 -0.13 -11.91
CA LEU A 319 15.76 -1.44 -12.34
C LEU A 319 16.88 -2.22 -13.03
N VAL A 320 17.00 -3.48 -12.66
CA VAL A 320 17.87 -4.46 -13.34
C VAL A 320 16.97 -5.51 -13.97
N ASP A 321 17.09 -5.67 -15.27
CA ASP A 321 16.45 -6.74 -16.04
C ASP A 321 17.50 -7.83 -16.28
N THR A 322 17.42 -8.93 -15.56
CA THR A 322 18.41 -10.02 -15.61
C THR A 322 18.26 -10.87 -16.87
N VAL A 323 17.06 -10.91 -17.45
CA VAL A 323 16.81 -11.63 -18.71
C VAL A 323 17.48 -10.91 -19.88
N LYS A 324 17.41 -9.58 -19.89
CA LYS A 324 18.04 -8.75 -20.93
C LYS A 324 19.47 -8.31 -20.59
N GLY A 325 19.93 -8.56 -19.35
CA GLY A 325 21.24 -8.11 -18.89
C GLY A 325 21.38 -6.58 -18.88
N LYS A 326 20.34 -5.84 -18.47
CA LYS A 326 20.32 -4.38 -18.56
C LYS A 326 20.06 -3.72 -17.21
N LEU A 327 20.84 -2.68 -16.94
CA LEU A 327 20.57 -1.70 -15.90
C LEU A 327 19.77 -0.54 -16.51
N ILE A 328 18.59 -0.25 -15.97
CA ILE A 328 17.66 0.74 -16.49
C ILE A 328 17.51 1.85 -15.44
N ASP A 329 17.74 3.08 -15.84
CA ASP A 329 17.66 4.24 -14.97
C ASP A 329 16.22 4.75 -14.78
N ASP A 330 16.03 5.57 -13.75
CA ASP A 330 14.77 6.19 -13.38
C ASP A 330 14.05 6.90 -14.52
N GLU A 331 14.80 7.69 -15.30
CA GLU A 331 14.23 8.49 -16.38
C GLU A 331 13.68 7.61 -17.51
N THR A 332 14.40 6.57 -17.84
CA THR A 332 14.01 5.59 -18.86
C THR A 332 12.76 4.82 -18.42
N ILE A 333 12.72 4.33 -17.17
CA ILE A 333 11.56 3.61 -16.63
C ILE A 333 10.33 4.50 -16.64
N LYS A 334 10.44 5.69 -16.05
CA LYS A 334 9.31 6.58 -15.85
C LYS A 334 8.79 7.17 -17.16
N ASN A 335 9.67 7.48 -18.11
CA ASN A 335 9.25 7.94 -19.43
C ASN A 335 8.54 6.84 -20.23
N PHE A 336 8.95 5.59 -20.07
CA PHE A 336 8.26 4.47 -20.70
C PHE A 336 6.80 4.40 -20.25
N TYR A 337 6.53 4.39 -18.95
CA TYR A 337 5.17 4.34 -18.42
C TYR A 337 4.39 5.63 -18.65
N ALA A 338 5.01 6.80 -18.49
CA ALA A 338 4.36 8.09 -18.66
C ALA A 338 3.87 8.36 -20.10
N LYS A 339 4.45 7.70 -21.09
CA LYS A 339 4.08 7.81 -22.50
C LYS A 339 3.25 6.62 -23.02
N ARG A 340 2.92 5.67 -22.14
CA ARG A 340 2.18 4.45 -22.52
C ARG A 340 0.76 4.77 -22.98
N GLN A 341 0.13 5.77 -22.35
CA GLN A 341 -1.22 6.22 -22.62
C GLN A 341 -1.29 7.75 -22.71
N PRO A 342 -2.32 8.33 -23.34
CA PRO A 342 -2.51 9.76 -23.42
C PRO A 342 -3.14 10.34 -22.13
N TYR A 343 -2.50 10.11 -20.98
CA TYR A 343 -3.03 10.50 -19.66
C TYR A 343 -3.42 11.97 -19.57
N GLY A 344 -2.69 12.85 -20.26
CA GLY A 344 -3.00 14.29 -20.29
C GLY A 344 -4.35 14.58 -20.93
N GLU A 345 -4.66 13.92 -22.06
CA GLU A 345 -5.95 14.05 -22.74
C GLU A 345 -7.08 13.46 -21.90
N TRP A 346 -6.83 12.31 -21.25
CA TRP A 346 -7.80 11.69 -20.36
C TRP A 346 -8.16 12.58 -19.18
N LEU A 347 -7.18 13.21 -18.56
CA LEU A 347 -7.38 14.17 -17.47
C LEU A 347 -8.09 15.43 -17.93
N ASP A 348 -7.73 15.98 -19.10
CA ASP A 348 -8.35 17.18 -19.66
C ASP A 348 -9.86 16.96 -19.94
N HIS A 349 -10.28 15.73 -20.27
CA HIS A 349 -11.68 15.38 -20.52
C HIS A 349 -12.47 14.96 -19.27
N ASN A 350 -11.82 14.34 -18.27
CA ASN A 350 -12.52 13.64 -17.19
C ASN A 350 -12.25 14.20 -15.79
N LEU A 351 -11.17 14.97 -15.59
CA LEU A 351 -10.87 15.53 -14.27
C LEU A 351 -11.46 16.94 -14.15
N PHE A 352 -12.47 17.07 -13.29
CA PHE A 352 -13.12 18.36 -13.03
C PHE A 352 -12.51 19.05 -11.81
N SER A 353 -12.37 20.36 -11.85
CA SER A 353 -11.88 21.15 -10.70
C SER A 353 -13.04 21.82 -9.97
N LEU A 354 -12.99 21.86 -8.65
CA LEU A 354 -13.96 22.61 -7.83
C LEU A 354 -14.03 24.09 -8.23
N SER A 355 -12.92 24.68 -8.71
CA SER A 355 -12.86 26.07 -9.18
C SER A 355 -13.68 26.29 -10.46
N GLU A 356 -13.88 25.27 -11.29
CA GLU A 356 -14.59 25.32 -12.57
C GLU A 356 -16.11 25.15 -12.40
N LEU A 357 -16.55 24.66 -11.23
CA LEU A 357 -17.95 24.46 -10.97
C LEU A 357 -18.70 25.80 -10.94
N LYS A 358 -19.90 25.80 -11.52
CA LYS A 358 -20.80 26.93 -11.56
C LYS A 358 -21.13 27.44 -10.16
N VAL A 359 -20.97 28.73 -9.95
CA VAL A 359 -21.37 29.38 -8.70
C VAL A 359 -22.89 29.46 -8.63
N PRO A 360 -23.54 28.87 -7.60
CA PRO A 360 -25.00 28.97 -7.46
C PRO A 360 -25.45 30.40 -7.24
N ASN A 361 -26.55 30.79 -7.86
CA ASN A 361 -27.16 32.09 -7.67
C ASN A 361 -27.98 32.15 -6.35
N LYS A 362 -27.32 31.77 -5.26
CA LYS A 362 -27.87 31.79 -3.89
C LYS A 362 -26.81 32.29 -2.93
N ARG A 363 -27.21 33.03 -1.92
CA ARG A 363 -26.27 33.44 -0.86
C ARG A 363 -26.05 32.30 0.09
N PRO A 364 -24.78 32.02 0.50
CA PRO A 364 -24.52 31.05 1.57
C PRO A 364 -25.28 31.41 2.83
N PHE A 365 -25.88 30.44 3.46
CA PHE A 365 -26.55 30.63 4.74
C PHE A 365 -25.53 31.01 5.81
N ARG A 366 -25.86 31.99 6.66
CA ARG A 366 -25.03 32.45 7.78
C ARG A 366 -25.84 32.44 9.05
N HIS A 367 -25.40 31.69 10.02
CA HIS A 367 -25.93 31.79 11.37
C HIS A 367 -25.48 33.09 12.04
N GLY A 368 -26.31 33.64 12.92
CA GLY A 368 -25.98 34.85 13.66
C GLY A 368 -26.66 34.93 15.02
N GLY A 369 -26.20 35.83 15.88
CA GLY A 369 -26.80 36.08 17.16
C GLY A 369 -26.91 34.87 18.11
N LYS A 370 -28.07 34.69 18.70
CA LYS A 370 -28.33 33.59 19.66
C LYS A 370 -28.25 32.18 19.05
N GLU A 371 -28.57 32.09 17.76
CA GLU A 371 -28.49 30.79 17.06
C GLU A 371 -27.04 30.36 16.86
N LEU A 372 -26.17 31.26 16.39
CA LEU A 372 -24.74 30.99 16.28
C LEU A 372 -24.12 30.55 17.62
N LEU A 373 -24.45 31.27 18.71
CA LEU A 373 -23.97 30.92 20.04
C LEU A 373 -24.44 29.51 20.48
N ARG A 374 -25.70 29.15 20.18
CA ARG A 374 -26.23 27.82 20.45
C ARG A 374 -25.48 26.74 19.68
N LEU A 375 -25.20 26.97 18.40
CA LEU A 375 -24.44 26.05 17.55
C LEU A 375 -22.98 25.93 18.03
N GLN A 376 -22.31 27.03 18.32
CA GLN A 376 -20.95 27.01 18.86
C GLN A 376 -20.88 26.16 20.14
N ARG A 377 -21.84 26.30 21.05
CA ARG A 377 -21.92 25.48 22.26
C ARG A 377 -22.21 24.01 21.97
N ALA A 378 -23.09 23.73 21.02
CA ALA A 378 -23.43 22.37 20.62
C ALA A 378 -22.22 21.65 19.98
N PHE A 379 -21.42 22.37 19.20
CA PHE A 379 -20.19 21.86 18.57
C PHE A 379 -18.94 22.00 19.46
N GLY A 380 -19.08 22.33 20.74
CA GLY A 380 -17.98 22.34 21.70
C GLY A 380 -17.00 23.49 21.59
N TYR A 381 -17.30 24.54 20.82
CA TYR A 381 -16.44 25.72 20.77
C TYR A 381 -16.38 26.42 22.12
N THR A 382 -15.16 26.58 22.64
CA THR A 382 -14.88 27.28 23.89
C THR A 382 -14.47 28.74 23.62
N TYR A 383 -14.39 29.53 24.71
CA TYR A 383 -13.80 30.86 24.61
C TYR A 383 -12.38 30.83 24.03
N GLU A 384 -11.57 29.86 24.47
CA GLU A 384 -10.20 29.67 24.00
C GLU A 384 -10.16 29.36 22.51
N SER A 385 -11.02 28.45 22.03
CA SER A 385 -11.13 28.14 20.60
C SER A 385 -11.41 29.37 19.76
N LEU A 386 -12.29 30.25 20.24
CA LEU A 386 -12.66 31.47 19.52
C LEU A 386 -11.59 32.56 19.61
N TYR A 387 -11.15 32.91 20.83
CA TYR A 387 -10.32 34.11 21.06
C TYR A 387 -8.81 33.83 20.96
N HIS A 388 -8.36 32.63 21.31
CA HIS A 388 -6.94 32.29 21.28
C HIS A 388 -6.52 31.53 20.01
N VAL A 389 -7.47 30.97 19.27
CA VAL A 389 -7.20 30.26 18.01
C VAL A 389 -7.80 30.99 16.80
N MET A 390 -9.14 31.06 16.71
CA MET A 390 -9.79 31.57 15.49
C MET A 390 -9.58 33.08 15.25
N VAL A 391 -9.61 33.89 16.29
CA VAL A 391 -9.39 35.35 16.15
C VAL A 391 -7.97 35.67 15.66
N PRO A 392 -6.89 35.11 16.22
CA PRO A 392 -5.54 35.28 15.69
C PRO A 392 -5.41 34.79 14.26
N MET A 393 -5.98 33.62 13.93
CA MET A 393 -5.98 33.12 12.53
C MET A 393 -6.65 34.10 11.57
N ALA A 394 -7.80 34.65 11.96
CA ALA A 394 -8.53 35.62 11.12
C ALA A 394 -7.80 36.94 10.97
N LEU A 395 -7.08 37.38 11.98
CA LEU A 395 -6.35 38.66 11.95
C LEU A 395 -5.00 38.58 11.24
N ASN A 396 -4.29 37.47 11.43
CA ASN A 396 -2.89 37.36 11.02
C ASN A 396 -2.71 36.48 9.76
N GLY A 397 -3.75 35.76 9.34
CA GLY A 397 -3.68 34.84 8.19
C GLY A 397 -2.77 33.63 8.42
N GLY A 398 -2.48 33.27 9.69
CA GLY A 398 -1.60 32.17 10.05
C GLY A 398 -2.07 31.50 11.33
N GLU A 399 -1.59 30.30 11.58
CA GLU A 399 -1.91 29.56 12.81
C GLU A 399 -1.31 30.23 14.04
N PRO A 400 -2.04 30.29 15.15
CA PRO A 400 -1.49 30.75 16.42
C PRO A 400 -0.54 29.71 17.01
N THR A 401 0.42 30.16 17.82
CA THR A 401 1.27 29.25 18.60
C THR A 401 0.42 28.55 19.64
N SER A 402 0.28 27.24 19.52
CA SER A 402 -0.49 26.39 20.45
C SER A 402 0.10 24.99 20.51
N ALA A 403 -0.32 24.21 21.51
CA ALA A 403 0.01 22.80 21.53
C ALA A 403 -0.67 22.05 20.39
N MET A 404 0.06 21.18 19.72
CA MET A 404 -0.48 20.30 18.67
C MET A 404 -1.22 19.12 19.32
N GLY A 405 -2.50 19.02 19.02
CA GLY A 405 -3.37 17.99 19.55
C GLY A 405 -3.78 18.22 21.01
N ALA A 406 -4.73 17.46 21.50
CA ALA A 406 -5.16 17.49 22.89
C ALA A 406 -5.19 16.05 23.43
N ASP A 407 -4.27 15.74 24.31
CA ASP A 407 -4.29 14.51 25.12
C ASP A 407 -5.13 14.73 26.40
N THR A 408 -6.00 15.72 26.40
CA THR A 408 -6.85 16.03 27.55
C THR A 408 -7.84 14.89 27.76
N PRO A 409 -7.78 14.16 28.89
CA PRO A 409 -8.72 13.08 29.11
C PRO A 409 -10.14 13.66 29.22
N ILE A 410 -11.11 12.92 28.67
CA ILE A 410 -12.54 13.28 28.80
C ILE A 410 -12.90 13.26 30.28
N PRO A 411 -13.41 14.37 30.81
CA PRO A 411 -13.73 14.44 32.26
C PRO A 411 -14.91 13.52 32.55
N ALA A 412 -14.63 12.38 33.21
CA ALA A 412 -15.63 11.35 33.52
C ALA A 412 -16.83 11.84 34.35
N MET A 413 -16.64 12.92 35.12
CA MET A 413 -17.68 13.51 35.95
C MET A 413 -18.38 14.71 35.31
N SER A 414 -18.06 15.06 34.07
CA SER A 414 -18.72 16.16 33.40
C SER A 414 -20.15 15.78 33.00
N LYS A 415 -21.08 16.72 33.22
CA LYS A 415 -22.45 16.63 32.70
C LYS A 415 -22.59 17.13 31.26
N LYS A 416 -21.50 17.60 30.66
CA LYS A 416 -21.45 18.05 29.28
C LYS A 416 -20.91 16.92 28.42
N ASN A 417 -21.62 16.59 27.37
CA ASN A 417 -21.12 15.65 26.37
C ASN A 417 -20.22 16.39 25.41
N PRO A 418 -18.99 15.93 25.15
CA PRO A 418 -18.17 16.47 24.09
C PRO A 418 -18.80 16.14 22.73
N PRO A 419 -18.45 16.89 21.66
CA PRO A 419 -18.85 16.55 20.29
C PRO A 419 -18.41 15.13 19.92
N LEU A 420 -19.16 14.48 19.04
CA LEU A 420 -18.89 13.09 18.64
C LEU A 420 -17.46 12.89 18.14
N PHE A 421 -16.92 13.83 17.38
CA PHE A 421 -15.56 13.74 16.82
C PHE A 421 -14.45 13.76 17.89
N ASP A 422 -14.69 14.24 19.10
CA ASP A 422 -13.71 14.22 20.19
C ASP A 422 -13.45 12.80 20.74
N TYR A 423 -14.32 11.85 20.41
CA TYR A 423 -14.16 10.44 20.80
C TYR A 423 -13.29 9.64 19.82
N PHE A 424 -12.99 10.18 18.65
CA PHE A 424 -12.23 9.49 17.63
C PHE A 424 -10.77 9.92 17.65
N LYS A 425 -9.88 8.95 17.43
CA LYS A 425 -8.46 9.22 17.22
C LYS A 425 -8.18 9.58 15.76
N GLN A 426 -7.17 10.38 15.55
CA GLN A 426 -6.67 10.64 14.20
C GLN A 426 -6.18 9.34 13.55
N MET A 427 -6.57 9.11 12.32
CA MET A 427 -6.21 7.91 11.54
C MET A 427 -4.93 8.08 10.72
N PHE A 428 -4.39 9.27 10.62
CA PHE A 428 -3.13 9.51 9.93
C PHE A 428 -1.93 9.33 10.86
N ALA A 429 -0.80 8.95 10.30
CA ALA A 429 0.43 8.76 11.05
C ALA A 429 0.97 10.08 11.59
N GLN A 430 1.39 10.03 12.83
CA GLN A 430 2.14 11.12 13.43
C GLN A 430 3.58 10.68 13.65
N VAL A 431 4.52 11.46 13.15
CA VAL A 431 5.95 11.27 13.38
C VAL A 431 6.38 12.26 14.45
N THR A 432 7.00 11.79 15.52
CA THR A 432 7.39 12.62 16.66
C THR A 432 8.37 13.73 16.27
N ASN A 433 9.32 13.43 15.38
CA ASN A 433 10.28 14.38 14.85
C ASN A 433 10.42 14.15 13.33
N PRO A 434 9.50 14.64 12.51
CA PRO A 434 9.62 14.49 11.07
C PRO A 434 10.86 15.26 10.59
N PRO A 435 11.82 14.62 9.94
CA PRO A 435 13.06 15.28 9.49
C PRO A 435 12.81 16.03 8.17
N ILE A 436 11.75 16.83 8.13
CA ILE A 436 11.32 17.59 6.98
C ILE A 436 11.39 19.07 7.33
N ASP A 437 12.22 19.80 6.60
CA ASP A 437 12.24 21.26 6.68
C ASP A 437 11.09 21.89 5.87
N SER A 438 10.79 23.17 6.13
CA SER A 438 9.68 23.89 5.51
C SER A 438 9.79 24.02 3.98
N ILE A 439 10.99 23.99 3.43
CA ILE A 439 11.21 24.03 1.97
C ILE A 439 10.86 22.68 1.37
N ARG A 440 11.35 21.60 1.97
CA ARG A 440 11.03 20.24 1.53
C ARG A 440 9.54 19.94 1.70
N GLU A 441 8.94 20.34 2.80
CA GLU A 441 7.51 20.20 3.05
C GLU A 441 6.66 20.77 1.92
N SER A 442 7.00 21.96 1.43
CA SER A 442 6.27 22.58 0.32
C SER A 442 6.34 21.81 -1.00
N VAL A 443 7.36 20.95 -1.17
CA VAL A 443 7.54 20.13 -2.38
C VAL A 443 6.79 18.80 -2.28
N ILE A 444 6.75 18.19 -1.10
CA ILE A 444 6.26 16.82 -0.92
C ILE A 444 4.86 16.73 -0.35
N THR A 445 4.37 17.76 0.36
CA THR A 445 3.05 17.77 0.97
C THR A 445 1.99 18.13 -0.07
N ASP A 446 0.91 17.36 -0.10
CA ASP A 446 -0.26 17.64 -0.92
C ASP A 446 -1.54 17.48 -0.08
N THR A 447 -2.47 18.42 -0.26
CA THR A 447 -3.80 18.43 0.39
C THR A 447 -4.93 18.15 -0.59
N THR A 448 -4.61 17.78 -1.83
CA THR A 448 -5.59 17.49 -2.88
C THR A 448 -6.41 16.24 -2.51
N VAL A 449 -7.72 16.37 -2.69
CA VAL A 449 -8.68 15.26 -2.52
C VAL A 449 -9.45 15.08 -3.82
N TYR A 450 -9.72 13.83 -4.17
CA TYR A 450 -10.55 13.48 -5.32
C TYR A 450 -11.88 12.91 -4.84
N LEU A 451 -12.99 13.48 -5.31
CA LEU A 451 -14.35 13.09 -4.96
C LEU A 451 -15.02 12.44 -6.17
N GLY A 452 -15.65 11.30 -5.97
CA GLY A 452 -16.30 10.51 -7.02
C GLY A 452 -16.07 9.03 -6.82
N VAL A 453 -16.43 8.22 -7.79
CA VAL A 453 -16.17 6.78 -7.78
C VAL A 453 -14.70 6.54 -8.12
N SER A 454 -14.01 5.78 -7.32
CA SER A 454 -12.66 5.31 -7.66
C SER A 454 -12.71 4.46 -8.92
N GLY A 455 -11.79 4.68 -9.85
CA GLY A 455 -11.64 3.84 -11.02
C GLY A 455 -11.04 2.47 -10.71
N ASN A 456 -11.11 1.56 -11.68
CA ASN A 456 -10.45 0.26 -11.59
C ASN A 456 -8.93 0.43 -11.77
N ILE A 457 -8.16 0.23 -10.72
CA ILE A 457 -6.70 0.39 -10.74
C ILE A 457 -5.97 -0.67 -11.59
N LEU A 458 -6.63 -1.76 -11.96
CA LEU A 458 -6.04 -2.86 -12.71
C LEU A 458 -6.10 -2.66 -14.23
N GLU A 459 -6.88 -1.70 -14.70
CA GLU A 459 -7.05 -1.41 -16.12
C GLU A 459 -6.89 0.08 -16.40
N GLU A 460 -6.21 0.40 -17.48
CA GLU A 460 -6.03 1.78 -17.94
C GLU A 460 -7.22 2.19 -18.82
N ASP A 461 -8.11 3.03 -18.29
CA ASP A 461 -9.28 3.56 -18.98
C ASP A 461 -9.42 5.07 -18.69
N GLU A 462 -9.83 5.86 -19.68
CA GLU A 462 -9.99 7.31 -19.52
C GLU A 462 -11.04 7.70 -18.47
N ARG A 463 -12.05 6.84 -18.25
CA ARG A 463 -13.12 7.09 -17.28
C ARG A 463 -12.68 6.91 -15.83
N ASN A 464 -11.57 6.20 -15.60
CA ASN A 464 -11.02 5.98 -14.27
C ASN A 464 -10.65 7.28 -13.54
N CYS A 465 -10.33 8.36 -14.28
CA CYS A 465 -10.03 9.66 -13.70
C CYS A 465 -11.21 10.64 -13.70
N ARG A 466 -12.47 10.13 -13.90
CA ARG A 466 -13.67 10.96 -13.90
C ARG A 466 -14.12 11.31 -12.49
N VAL A 467 -13.44 12.28 -11.90
CA VAL A 467 -13.60 12.69 -10.50
C VAL A 467 -13.54 14.22 -10.37
N LEU A 468 -14.03 14.73 -9.23
CA LEU A 468 -13.91 16.14 -8.87
C LEU A 468 -12.63 16.33 -8.03
N LYS A 469 -11.70 17.13 -8.53
CA LYS A 469 -10.49 17.53 -7.81
C LYS A 469 -10.79 18.70 -6.88
N VAL A 470 -10.46 18.53 -5.61
CA VAL A 470 -10.56 19.53 -4.55
C VAL A 470 -9.16 19.77 -3.97
N ASN A 471 -8.63 20.98 -4.10
CA ASN A 471 -7.25 21.26 -3.72
C ASN A 471 -7.00 21.29 -2.21
N ASN A 472 -8.06 21.38 -1.40
CA ASN A 472 -7.97 21.44 0.05
C ASN A 472 -9.20 20.75 0.68
N PRO A 473 -9.05 19.89 1.68
CA PRO A 473 -10.18 19.21 2.33
C PRO A 473 -11.08 20.14 3.15
N ILE A 474 -10.64 21.39 3.41
CA ILE A 474 -11.44 22.41 4.08
C ILE A 474 -12.27 23.14 3.04
N LEU A 475 -13.60 22.94 3.11
CA LEU A 475 -14.56 23.52 2.17
C LEU A 475 -15.32 24.68 2.79
N THR A 476 -15.50 25.75 2.02
CA THR A 476 -16.40 26.83 2.40
C THR A 476 -17.86 26.44 2.14
N ASN A 477 -18.80 27.18 2.74
CA ASN A 477 -20.24 27.01 2.42
C ASN A 477 -20.52 27.18 0.93
N LEU A 478 -19.78 28.04 0.25
CA LEU A 478 -19.91 28.23 -1.20
C LEU A 478 -19.42 27.00 -1.97
N ASP A 479 -18.31 26.40 -1.56
CA ASP A 479 -17.80 25.18 -2.18
C ASP A 479 -18.79 24.03 -2.02
N MET A 480 -19.37 23.87 -0.82
CA MET A 480 -20.42 22.88 -0.58
C MET A 480 -21.66 23.13 -1.46
N MET A 481 -22.05 24.39 -1.66
CA MET A 481 -23.15 24.72 -2.56
C MET A 481 -22.83 24.41 -4.02
N LYS A 482 -21.59 24.62 -4.46
CA LYS A 482 -21.13 24.22 -5.79
C LYS A 482 -21.21 22.72 -6.00
N ILE A 483 -20.69 21.93 -5.03
CA ILE A 483 -20.70 20.47 -5.07
C ILE A 483 -22.15 19.95 -5.11
N ARG A 484 -23.04 20.46 -4.24
CA ARG A 484 -24.47 20.09 -4.25
C ARG A 484 -25.21 20.46 -5.53
N GLY A 485 -24.81 21.54 -6.16
CA GLY A 485 -25.42 22.02 -7.42
C GLY A 485 -24.74 21.53 -8.68
N MET A 486 -23.81 20.60 -8.56
CA MET A 486 -23.05 20.07 -9.67
C MET A 486 -23.95 19.28 -10.63
N ASP A 487 -23.84 19.61 -11.91
CA ASP A 487 -24.55 18.94 -13.01
C ASP A 487 -23.51 18.48 -14.05
N ILE A 488 -22.84 17.39 -13.70
CA ILE A 488 -21.80 16.76 -14.53
C ILE A 488 -22.20 15.29 -14.70
N ASP A 489 -22.25 14.83 -15.93
CA ASP A 489 -22.51 13.42 -16.21
C ASP A 489 -21.48 12.51 -15.51
N GLY A 490 -21.96 11.47 -14.82
CA GLY A 490 -21.14 10.59 -14.00
C GLY A 490 -20.71 11.13 -12.63
N LEU A 491 -21.02 12.39 -12.29
CA LEU A 491 -20.74 12.98 -10.97
C LEU A 491 -22.05 13.54 -10.37
N LYS A 492 -22.75 12.70 -9.61
CA LYS A 492 -24.03 13.02 -8.98
C LYS A 492 -23.91 13.01 -7.47
N THR A 493 -24.39 14.07 -6.83
CA THR A 493 -24.42 14.17 -5.37
C THR A 493 -25.75 13.72 -4.78
N ALA A 494 -25.70 13.18 -3.56
CA ALA A 494 -26.87 12.94 -2.72
C ALA A 494 -26.60 13.39 -1.29
N ASP A 495 -27.56 14.11 -0.71
CA ASP A 495 -27.53 14.46 0.71
C ASP A 495 -28.15 13.33 1.55
N ILE A 496 -27.45 12.90 2.61
CA ILE A 496 -27.91 11.90 3.56
C ILE A 496 -28.01 12.54 4.93
N SER A 497 -29.20 12.48 5.56
CA SER A 497 -29.42 13.08 6.86
C SER A 497 -28.87 12.19 7.99
N MET A 498 -27.96 12.73 8.80
CA MET A 498 -27.48 12.07 10.02
C MET A 498 -28.39 12.27 11.23
N LEU A 499 -29.54 12.95 11.07
CA LEU A 499 -30.45 13.21 12.17
C LEU A 499 -31.30 11.98 12.47
N TYR A 500 -31.39 11.64 13.76
CA TYR A 500 -32.26 10.59 14.26
C TYR A 500 -32.95 11.01 15.54
N THR A 501 -34.06 10.35 15.88
CA THR A 501 -34.87 10.66 17.05
C THR A 501 -34.34 9.96 18.30
N LYS A 502 -34.73 10.42 19.51
CA LYS A 502 -34.24 9.89 20.79
C LYS A 502 -34.61 8.44 21.06
N ASP A 503 -35.64 7.95 20.41
CA ASP A 503 -36.21 6.59 20.52
C ASP A 503 -35.49 5.58 19.61
N VAL A 504 -34.61 6.04 18.72
CA VAL A 504 -33.78 5.21 17.87
C VAL A 504 -32.39 5.06 18.49
N SER A 505 -31.86 3.84 18.56
CA SER A 505 -30.50 3.62 19.03
C SER A 505 -29.46 4.17 18.04
N LEU A 506 -28.25 4.49 18.52
CA LEU A 506 -27.17 4.91 17.64
C LEU A 506 -26.82 3.82 16.62
N HIS A 507 -26.88 2.56 17.03
CA HIS A 507 -26.65 1.42 16.13
C HIS A 507 -27.66 1.41 14.97
N ASP A 508 -28.96 1.45 15.30
CA ASP A 508 -30.02 1.45 14.28
C ASP A 508 -29.96 2.70 13.39
N ALA A 509 -29.56 3.85 13.96
CA ALA A 509 -29.38 5.07 13.18
C ALA A 509 -28.24 4.94 12.16
N ILE A 510 -27.13 4.29 12.53
CA ILE A 510 -25.99 4.01 11.63
C ILE A 510 -26.40 3.02 10.53
N GLU A 511 -27.12 1.94 10.89
CA GLU A 511 -27.63 0.98 9.90
C GLU A 511 -28.56 1.66 8.90
N ASN A 512 -29.45 2.57 9.33
CA ASN A 512 -30.27 3.37 8.44
C ASN A 512 -29.45 4.28 7.52
N LEU A 513 -28.32 4.82 8.00
CA LEU A 513 -27.42 5.60 7.13
C LEU A 513 -26.79 4.74 6.04
N TYR A 514 -26.37 3.52 6.36
CA TYR A 514 -25.83 2.58 5.38
C TYR A 514 -26.86 2.27 4.29
N GLN A 515 -28.11 1.97 4.67
CA GLN A 515 -29.20 1.72 3.71
C GLN A 515 -29.46 2.95 2.82
N GLN A 516 -29.51 4.17 3.38
CA GLN A 516 -29.67 5.39 2.60
C GLN A 516 -28.50 5.62 1.63
N ALA A 517 -27.27 5.29 2.04
CA ALA A 517 -26.08 5.41 1.20
C ALA A 517 -26.15 4.42 0.02
N GLU A 518 -26.51 3.16 0.28
CA GLU A 518 -26.69 2.13 -0.75
C GLU A 518 -27.80 2.50 -1.75
N GLU A 519 -28.94 2.98 -1.24
CA GLU A 519 -30.03 3.45 -2.10
C GLU A 519 -29.64 4.65 -2.97
N ALA A 520 -28.89 5.61 -2.39
CA ALA A 520 -28.41 6.76 -3.13
C ALA A 520 -27.44 6.33 -4.24
N HIS A 521 -26.54 5.42 -3.92
CA HIS A 521 -25.61 4.83 -4.90
C HIS A 521 -26.36 4.08 -6.02
N ALA A 522 -27.35 3.24 -5.68
CA ALA A 522 -28.18 2.55 -6.65
C ALA A 522 -28.95 3.50 -7.59
N LYS A 523 -29.26 4.72 -7.13
CA LYS A 523 -29.86 5.81 -7.92
C LYS A 523 -28.81 6.63 -8.70
N GLY A 524 -27.55 6.20 -8.70
CA GLY A 524 -26.43 6.77 -9.43
C GLY A 524 -25.69 7.91 -8.72
N ALA A 525 -25.84 8.07 -7.40
CA ALA A 525 -25.01 9.00 -6.66
C ALA A 525 -23.56 8.48 -6.57
N THR A 526 -22.60 9.37 -6.83
CA THR A 526 -21.18 9.10 -6.79
C THR A 526 -20.47 9.88 -5.68
N ILE A 527 -21.16 10.87 -5.12
CA ILE A 527 -20.67 11.68 -3.99
C ILE A 527 -21.80 11.77 -2.97
N LEU A 528 -21.54 11.35 -1.74
CA LEU A 528 -22.47 11.45 -0.61
C LEU A 528 -22.09 12.64 0.28
N ILE A 529 -23.08 13.40 0.73
CA ILE A 529 -22.90 14.58 1.59
C ILE A 529 -23.70 14.36 2.87
#